data_69d41af8f11cb43395d0b7b5152ec4eb
#
_entry.id   69d41af8f11cb43395d0b7b5152ec4eb
#
_cell.length_a   1.000
_cell.length_b   1.000
_cell.length_c   1.000
_cell.angle_alpha   90.00
_cell.angle_beta   90.00
_cell.angle_gamma   90.00
#
_symmetry.space_group_name_H-M   'P 1'
#
loop_
_entity.id
_entity.type
_entity.pdbx_description
1 polymer ?
#
loop_
_entity_poly.entity_id
_entity_poly.type
_entity_poly.pdbx_seq_one_letter_code
_entity_poly.pdbx_strand_id
1 'polypeptide(L)'
;MSQTATLLVVDDEPELCEILVEYFTGQGFVMHSACDAVAAREAFERQVPDLAILDIRMPGEDGLSLARWVRDKHKGVGIIMLTTAADVVDRVVGLEMGADDYVPKPFDLRELLARVKSVLRRRDEAAQPSGTSGRVRFGICELDLGMHKLFDADGRELPLTAMEFELLRVFTENPDRALNRDQIMELAHHRDWDVYDRSIDLRIMRLRRKIERNPETPEAIKTVRGVGYMYVKS
;
A
#
# COMPACT_ATOMS: atom_id res chain seq x y z
N MET A 1 4.08 25.72 -2.59
CA MET A 1 5.32 25.22 -1.96
C MET A 1 5.00 23.80 -1.53
N SER A 2 5.55 22.78 -2.20
CA SER A 2 5.34 21.38 -1.79
C SER A 2 5.93 21.21 -0.40
N GLN A 3 5.11 20.78 0.54
CA GLN A 3 5.55 20.49 1.90
C GLN A 3 6.55 19.32 1.84
N THR A 4 7.72 19.47 2.46
CA THR A 4 8.73 18.42 2.51
C THR A 4 8.16 17.24 3.29
N ALA A 5 8.06 16.06 2.66
CA ALA A 5 7.48 14.89 3.30
C ALA A 5 8.38 14.37 4.43
N THR A 6 7.74 13.93 5.52
CA THR A 6 8.40 13.37 6.70
C THR A 6 8.33 11.84 6.66
N LEU A 7 9.48 11.18 6.79
CA LEU A 7 9.59 9.72 6.79
C LEU A 7 10.07 9.24 8.17
N LEU A 8 9.57 8.07 8.59
CA LEU A 8 10.05 7.34 9.77
C LEU A 8 10.60 5.99 9.30
N VAL A 9 11.86 5.69 9.62
CA VAL A 9 12.43 4.35 9.48
C VAL A 9 12.45 3.66 10.83
N VAL A 10 12.03 2.38 10.86
CA VAL A 10 12.00 1.54 12.05
C VAL A 10 12.71 0.23 11.75
N ASP A 11 13.88 0.04 12.32
CA ASP A 11 14.74 -1.12 12.09
C ASP A 11 15.65 -1.30 13.31
N ASP A 12 15.89 -2.52 13.77
CA ASP A 12 16.77 -2.80 14.90
C ASP A 12 18.26 -2.79 14.53
N GLU A 13 18.59 -2.63 13.24
CA GLU A 13 19.96 -2.44 12.74
C GLU A 13 20.32 -0.94 12.68
N PRO A 14 21.09 -0.38 13.65
CA PRO A 14 21.36 1.06 13.68
C PRO A 14 22.11 1.56 12.44
N GLU A 15 23.03 0.77 11.90
CA GLU A 15 23.81 1.11 10.72
C GLU A 15 22.90 1.29 9.49
N LEU A 16 21.89 0.44 9.34
CA LEU A 16 20.91 0.56 8.24
C LEU A 16 20.06 1.83 8.42
N CYS A 17 19.63 2.12 9.64
CA CYS A 17 18.90 3.36 9.95
C CYS A 17 19.72 4.60 9.60
N GLU A 18 21.01 4.64 9.97
CA GLU A 18 21.90 5.76 9.64
C GLU A 18 22.05 5.97 8.14
N ILE A 19 22.28 4.88 7.39
CA ILE A 19 22.38 4.92 5.92
C ILE A 19 21.08 5.46 5.31
N LEU A 20 19.93 4.99 5.76
CA LEU A 20 18.64 5.43 5.24
C LEU A 20 18.37 6.90 5.59
N VAL A 21 18.65 7.32 6.82
CA VAL A 21 18.50 8.72 7.25
C VAL A 21 19.37 9.64 6.41
N GLU A 22 20.66 9.32 6.23
CA GLU A 22 21.58 10.11 5.41
C GLU A 22 21.11 10.21 3.97
N TYR A 23 20.82 9.06 3.35
CA TYR A 23 20.41 8.99 1.95
C TYR A 23 19.13 9.78 1.68
N PHE A 24 18.07 9.55 2.46
CA PHE A 24 16.78 10.21 2.24
C PHE A 24 16.79 11.68 2.62
N THR A 25 17.56 12.10 3.62
CA THR A 25 17.80 13.51 3.91
C THR A 25 18.47 14.19 2.73
N GLY A 26 19.46 13.56 2.10
CA GLY A 26 20.08 14.02 0.86
C GLY A 26 19.11 14.13 -0.33
N GLN A 27 18.01 13.39 -0.31
CA GLN A 27 16.94 13.47 -1.31
C GLN A 27 15.85 14.51 -0.96
N GLY A 28 15.99 15.25 0.14
CA GLY A 28 15.10 16.34 0.54
C GLY A 28 13.93 15.93 1.43
N PHE A 29 13.97 14.75 2.05
CA PHE A 29 12.98 14.32 3.03
C PHE A 29 13.36 14.73 4.46
N VAL A 30 12.38 14.93 5.33
CA VAL A 30 12.60 14.99 6.79
C VAL A 30 12.60 13.58 7.33
N MET A 31 13.68 13.16 7.98
CA MET A 31 13.86 11.79 8.44
C MET A 31 13.83 11.69 9.95
N HIS A 32 13.14 10.67 10.42
CA HIS A 32 13.21 10.16 11.80
C HIS A 32 13.55 8.67 11.78
N SER A 33 14.18 8.18 12.86
CA SER A 33 14.46 6.77 13.04
C SER A 33 14.02 6.29 14.43
N ALA A 34 13.69 5.00 14.50
CA ALA A 34 13.39 4.30 15.74
C ALA A 34 14.00 2.90 15.65
N CYS A 35 14.47 2.36 16.77
CA CYS A 35 15.13 1.05 16.83
C CYS A 35 14.17 -0.10 17.19
N ASP A 36 12.93 0.22 17.56
CA ASP A 36 11.91 -0.74 17.93
C ASP A 36 10.49 -0.14 17.82
N ALA A 37 9.48 -0.95 18.06
CA ALA A 37 8.08 -0.55 17.96
C ALA A 37 7.68 0.45 19.07
N VAL A 38 8.33 0.44 20.23
CA VAL A 38 8.04 1.36 21.34
C VAL A 38 8.49 2.77 20.94
N ALA A 39 9.77 2.89 20.55
CA ALA A 39 10.34 4.14 20.07
C ALA A 39 9.59 4.68 18.83
N ALA A 40 9.13 3.78 17.95
CA ALA A 40 8.31 4.16 16.81
C ALA A 40 6.99 4.80 17.23
N ARG A 41 6.26 4.23 18.20
CA ARG A 41 5.02 4.84 18.74
C ARG A 41 5.25 6.20 19.34
N GLU A 42 6.33 6.36 20.12
CA GLU A 42 6.71 7.67 20.67
C GLU A 42 7.02 8.69 19.55
N ALA A 43 7.62 8.25 18.44
CA ALA A 43 7.85 9.10 17.30
C ALA A 43 6.52 9.52 16.65
N PHE A 44 5.56 8.61 16.50
CA PHE A 44 4.21 8.92 16.00
C PHE A 44 3.43 9.89 16.90
N GLU A 45 3.59 9.80 18.21
CA GLU A 45 2.97 10.73 19.16
C GLU A 45 3.56 12.14 19.07
N ARG A 46 4.86 12.25 18.76
CA ARG A 46 5.53 13.54 18.56
C ARG A 46 5.13 14.18 17.23
N GLN A 47 5.19 13.40 16.17
CA GLN A 47 4.84 13.85 14.82
C GLN A 47 4.44 12.64 13.97
N VAL A 48 3.23 12.67 13.42
CA VAL A 48 2.77 11.64 12.48
C VAL A 48 3.53 11.79 11.16
N PRO A 49 4.30 10.77 10.73
CA PRO A 49 5.02 10.84 9.46
C PRO A 49 4.08 10.70 8.26
N ASP A 50 4.56 11.09 7.10
CA ASP A 50 3.86 10.88 5.83
C ASP A 50 3.97 9.43 5.37
N LEU A 51 5.12 8.78 5.68
CA LEU A 51 5.37 7.38 5.36
C LEU A 51 6.28 6.76 6.41
N ALA A 52 6.00 5.51 6.77
CA ALA A 52 6.83 4.67 7.63
C ALA A 52 7.45 3.52 6.82
N ILE A 53 8.77 3.34 6.97
CA ILE A 53 9.54 2.20 6.46
C ILE A 53 9.81 1.30 7.67
N LEU A 54 9.26 0.09 7.66
CA LEU A 54 9.26 -0.80 8.82
C LEU A 54 9.97 -2.11 8.50
N ASP A 55 10.95 -2.49 9.29
CA ASP A 55 11.47 -3.85 9.24
C ASP A 55 10.44 -4.83 9.81
N ILE A 56 10.32 -6.01 9.20
CA ILE A 56 9.41 -7.05 9.70
C ILE A 56 9.96 -7.67 10.97
N ARG A 57 11.26 -7.94 11.00
CA ARG A 57 11.90 -8.72 12.07
C ARG A 57 12.61 -7.81 13.06
N MET A 58 11.90 -7.40 14.08
CA MET A 58 12.46 -6.63 15.17
C MET A 58 12.33 -7.41 16.51
N PRO A 59 13.26 -7.25 17.44
CA PRO A 59 13.14 -7.83 18.78
C PRO A 59 11.90 -7.31 19.51
N GLY A 60 11.22 -8.19 20.20
CA GLY A 60 10.02 -7.85 20.97
C GLY A 60 8.76 -7.82 20.13
N GLU A 61 8.31 -6.67 19.71
CA GLU A 61 7.17 -6.53 18.81
C GLU A 61 7.62 -6.46 17.34
N ASP A 62 7.06 -7.32 16.49
CA ASP A 62 7.38 -7.36 15.08
C ASP A 62 6.79 -6.16 14.29
N GLY A 63 7.39 -5.88 13.14
CA GLY A 63 6.95 -4.78 12.27
C GLY A 63 5.55 -4.96 11.69
N LEU A 64 5.05 -6.19 11.59
CA LEU A 64 3.70 -6.47 11.12
C LEU A 64 2.65 -6.00 12.12
N SER A 65 2.90 -6.23 13.41
CA SER A 65 2.05 -5.75 14.51
C SER A 65 2.06 -4.21 14.58
N LEU A 66 3.24 -3.61 14.40
CA LEU A 66 3.38 -2.16 14.33
C LEU A 66 2.64 -1.58 13.09
N ALA A 67 2.77 -2.20 11.93
CA ALA A 67 2.07 -1.78 10.71
C ALA A 67 0.54 -1.83 10.89
N ARG A 68 0.02 -2.86 11.55
CA ARG A 68 -1.40 -2.97 11.89
C ARG A 68 -1.83 -1.80 12.78
N TRP A 69 -1.07 -1.53 13.84
CA TRP A 69 -1.35 -0.42 14.75
C TRP A 69 -1.33 0.92 14.02
N VAL A 70 -0.33 1.17 13.14
CA VAL A 70 -0.27 2.38 12.31
C VAL A 70 -1.52 2.47 11.44
N ARG A 71 -1.93 1.39 10.80
CA ARG A 71 -3.09 1.39 9.91
C ARG A 71 -4.41 1.67 10.66
N ASP A 72 -4.54 1.16 11.87
CA ASP A 72 -5.72 1.36 12.72
C ASP A 72 -5.82 2.81 13.23
N LYS A 73 -4.70 3.39 13.64
CA LYS A 73 -4.65 4.72 14.26
C LYS A 73 -4.40 5.85 13.26
N HIS A 74 -3.64 5.60 12.21
CA HIS A 74 -3.13 6.61 11.28
C HIS A 74 -3.37 6.18 9.81
N LYS A 75 -4.64 6.08 9.42
CA LYS A 75 -5.08 5.55 8.12
C LYS A 75 -4.44 6.19 6.89
N GLY A 76 -3.99 7.45 7.01
CA GLY A 76 -3.38 8.21 5.92
C GLY A 76 -1.86 8.01 5.77
N VAL A 77 -1.19 7.28 6.66
CA VAL A 77 0.27 7.08 6.59
C VAL A 77 0.61 5.99 5.59
N GLY A 78 1.56 6.26 4.68
CA GLY A 78 2.12 5.24 3.80
C GLY A 78 2.95 4.22 4.60
N ILE A 79 2.90 2.94 4.25
CA ILE A 79 3.67 1.89 4.92
C ILE A 79 4.42 1.07 3.89
N ILE A 80 5.76 1.06 3.98
CA ILE A 80 6.63 0.15 3.24
C ILE A 80 7.27 -0.81 4.23
N MET A 81 7.15 -2.11 3.96
CA MET A 81 7.78 -3.13 4.79
C MET A 81 9.12 -3.54 4.20
N LEU A 82 10.17 -3.60 5.01
CA LEU A 82 11.42 -4.27 4.67
C LEU A 82 11.34 -5.73 5.11
N THR A 83 11.71 -6.67 4.23
CA THR A 83 11.60 -8.10 4.50
C THR A 83 12.81 -8.87 4.03
N THR A 84 13.19 -9.93 4.73
CA THR A 84 14.19 -10.87 4.23
C THR A 84 13.59 -11.74 3.11
N ALA A 85 14.36 -12.05 2.07
CA ALA A 85 13.89 -12.76 0.87
C ALA A 85 13.33 -14.18 1.15
N ALA A 86 13.59 -14.76 2.33
CA ALA A 86 13.18 -16.11 2.71
C ALA A 86 11.68 -16.25 3.05
N ASP A 87 10.97 -15.16 3.36
CA ASP A 87 9.65 -15.21 3.95
C ASP A 87 8.54 -14.82 2.97
N VAL A 88 8.26 -15.74 2.02
CA VAL A 88 7.05 -15.64 1.18
C VAL A 88 5.78 -15.61 2.05
N VAL A 89 5.80 -16.28 3.20
CA VAL A 89 4.70 -16.31 4.17
C VAL A 89 4.55 -14.95 4.84
N ASP A 90 5.65 -14.30 5.24
CA ASP A 90 5.60 -12.98 5.87
C ASP A 90 5.13 -11.89 4.88
N ARG A 91 5.42 -12.03 3.58
CA ARG A 91 4.84 -11.15 2.54
C ARG A 91 3.32 -11.31 2.43
N VAL A 92 2.82 -12.55 2.52
CA VAL A 92 1.37 -12.83 2.48
C VAL A 92 0.71 -12.20 3.70
N VAL A 93 1.26 -12.48 4.89
CA VAL A 93 0.73 -11.97 6.17
C VAL A 93 0.83 -10.44 6.22
N GLY A 94 1.93 -9.88 5.81
CA GLY A 94 2.14 -8.44 5.89
C GLY A 94 1.28 -7.65 4.90
N LEU A 95 1.06 -8.17 3.69
CA LEU A 95 0.06 -7.61 2.78
C LEU A 95 -1.35 -7.74 3.39
N GLU A 96 -1.66 -8.77 4.14
CA GLU A 96 -2.90 -8.86 4.92
C GLU A 96 -3.00 -7.79 6.02
N MET A 97 -1.88 -7.22 6.49
CA MET A 97 -1.82 -6.21 7.54
C MET A 97 -1.92 -4.75 7.05
N GLY A 98 -2.06 -4.51 5.74
CA GLY A 98 -2.33 -3.16 5.21
C GLY A 98 -1.11 -2.35 4.76
N ALA A 99 0.06 -2.95 4.57
CA ALA A 99 1.20 -2.27 3.95
C ALA A 99 0.92 -1.87 2.49
N ASP A 100 1.45 -0.74 2.07
CA ASP A 100 1.30 -0.24 0.71
C ASP A 100 2.32 -0.88 -0.24
N ASP A 101 3.51 -1.23 0.28
CA ASP A 101 4.56 -1.89 -0.49
C ASP A 101 5.50 -2.75 0.37
N TYR A 102 6.30 -3.60 -0.29
CA TYR A 102 7.30 -4.50 0.30
C TYR A 102 8.61 -4.43 -0.46
N VAL A 103 9.71 -4.34 0.27
CA VAL A 103 11.06 -4.30 -0.28
C VAL A 103 11.89 -5.41 0.35
N PRO A 104 12.35 -6.41 -0.43
CA PRO A 104 13.20 -7.47 0.09
C PRO A 104 14.60 -6.94 0.41
N LYS A 105 15.16 -7.31 1.57
CA LYS A 105 16.57 -7.13 1.90
C LYS A 105 17.39 -8.28 1.24
N PRO A 106 18.57 -7.98 0.60
CA PRO A 106 19.14 -6.66 0.40
C PRO A 106 18.47 -5.89 -0.73
N PHE A 107 18.39 -4.56 -0.63
CA PHE A 107 17.75 -3.68 -1.61
C PHE A 107 18.70 -2.57 -2.08
N ASP A 108 18.43 -2.04 -3.26
CA ASP A 108 19.09 -0.82 -3.75
C ASP A 108 18.38 0.41 -3.17
N LEU A 109 19.14 1.41 -2.69
CA LEU A 109 18.57 2.65 -2.13
C LEU A 109 17.75 3.45 -3.15
N ARG A 110 18.11 3.37 -4.44
CA ARG A 110 17.37 4.03 -5.52
C ARG A 110 16.01 3.34 -5.76
N GLU A 111 15.99 2.01 -5.66
CA GLU A 111 14.75 1.24 -5.72
C GLU A 111 13.82 1.64 -4.56
N LEU A 112 14.33 1.65 -3.32
CA LEU A 112 13.54 2.06 -2.17
C LEU A 112 13.03 3.51 -2.31
N LEU A 113 13.86 4.43 -2.82
CA LEU A 113 13.48 5.82 -3.10
C LEU A 113 12.33 5.91 -4.12
N ALA A 114 12.40 5.14 -5.19
CA ALA A 114 11.34 5.10 -6.21
C ALA A 114 10.01 4.63 -5.60
N ARG A 115 10.05 3.61 -4.74
CA ARG A 115 8.88 3.08 -4.03
C ARG A 115 8.31 4.09 -3.03
N VAL A 116 9.15 4.74 -2.24
CA VAL A 116 8.75 5.83 -1.32
C VAL A 116 8.03 6.94 -2.09
N LYS A 117 8.64 7.45 -3.17
CA LYS A 117 8.02 8.48 -4.02
C LYS A 117 6.68 8.02 -4.61
N SER A 118 6.58 6.75 -5.02
CA SER A 118 5.35 6.19 -5.57
C SER A 118 4.23 6.12 -4.52
N VAL A 119 4.54 5.69 -3.28
CA VAL A 119 3.54 5.63 -2.20
C VAL A 119 3.08 7.04 -1.80
N LEU A 120 4.01 8.01 -1.66
CA LEU A 120 3.68 9.39 -1.31
C LEU A 120 2.84 10.07 -2.39
N ARG A 121 3.21 9.93 -3.66
CA ARG A 121 2.43 10.50 -4.78
C ARG A 121 0.98 10.02 -4.77
N ARG A 122 0.76 8.72 -4.60
CA ARG A 122 -0.60 8.13 -4.53
C ARG A 122 -1.41 8.69 -3.37
N ARG A 123 -0.75 8.95 -2.23
CA ARG A 123 -1.37 9.59 -1.08
C ARG A 123 -1.78 11.03 -1.40
N ASP A 124 -0.91 11.79 -2.06
CA ASP A 124 -1.18 13.18 -2.44
C ASP A 124 -2.30 13.27 -3.49
N GLU A 125 -2.32 12.34 -4.45
CA GLU A 125 -3.40 12.20 -5.44
C GLU A 125 -4.71 11.81 -4.75
N ALA A 126 -4.66 10.95 -3.72
CA ALA A 126 -5.82 10.61 -2.91
C ALA A 126 -6.35 11.78 -2.06
N ALA A 127 -5.49 12.74 -1.70
CA ALA A 127 -5.86 13.94 -0.96
C ALA A 127 -6.40 15.07 -1.86
N GLN A 128 -6.16 15.01 -3.18
CA GLN A 128 -6.68 15.99 -4.13
C GLN A 128 -7.98 15.45 -4.78
N PRO A 129 -9.11 16.15 -4.68
CA PRO A 129 -10.32 15.76 -5.37
C PRO A 129 -10.05 15.82 -6.88
N SER A 130 -9.75 14.68 -7.50
CA SER A 130 -9.70 14.56 -8.94
C SER A 130 -11.12 14.79 -9.47
N GLY A 131 -11.26 15.70 -10.44
CA GLY A 131 -12.54 16.20 -10.95
C GLY A 131 -13.45 15.17 -11.66
N THR A 132 -13.25 13.88 -11.45
CA THR A 132 -14.16 12.80 -11.82
C THR A 132 -15.02 12.43 -10.61
N SER A 133 -16.06 13.23 -10.34
CA SER A 133 -17.10 12.88 -9.39
C SER A 133 -17.94 11.73 -9.94
N GLY A 134 -17.59 10.51 -9.59
CA GLY A 134 -18.37 9.33 -9.95
C GLY A 134 -18.24 8.27 -8.86
N ARG A 135 -19.38 7.78 -8.36
CA ARG A 135 -19.41 6.57 -7.54
C ARG A 135 -19.54 5.37 -8.46
N VAL A 136 -18.70 4.39 -8.25
CA VAL A 136 -18.68 3.13 -8.99
C VAL A 136 -18.97 1.99 -8.05
N ARG A 137 -19.91 1.14 -8.45
CA ARG A 137 -20.27 -0.04 -7.65
C ARG A 137 -19.26 -1.16 -7.88
N PHE A 138 -18.76 -1.71 -6.78
CA PHE A 138 -17.93 -2.91 -6.76
C PHE A 138 -18.56 -3.94 -5.82
N GLY A 139 -19.27 -4.92 -6.39
CA GLY A 139 -19.96 -5.95 -5.62
C GLY A 139 -20.98 -5.34 -4.66
N ILE A 140 -20.74 -5.46 -3.35
CA ILE A 140 -21.59 -4.89 -2.29
C ILE A 140 -21.17 -3.48 -1.85
N CYS A 141 -20.09 -2.93 -2.40
CA CYS A 141 -19.50 -1.64 -2.02
C CYS A 141 -19.64 -0.60 -3.13
N GLU A 142 -19.45 0.67 -2.75
CA GLU A 142 -19.35 1.82 -3.64
C GLU A 142 -17.99 2.50 -3.49
N LEU A 143 -17.26 2.64 -4.60
CA LEU A 143 -16.02 3.40 -4.69
C LEU A 143 -16.33 4.84 -5.09
N ASP A 144 -15.96 5.80 -4.27
CA ASP A 144 -15.96 7.22 -4.64
C ASP A 144 -14.58 7.58 -5.20
N LEU A 145 -14.53 7.78 -6.52
CA LEU A 145 -13.28 8.08 -7.23
C LEU A 145 -12.73 9.47 -6.88
N GLY A 146 -13.61 10.43 -6.58
CA GLY A 146 -13.20 11.79 -6.25
C GLY A 146 -12.69 11.91 -4.81
N MET A 147 -13.25 11.15 -3.89
CA MET A 147 -12.83 11.14 -2.48
C MET A 147 -11.79 10.06 -2.17
N HIS A 148 -11.49 9.16 -3.11
CA HIS A 148 -10.61 8.00 -2.94
C HIS A 148 -11.05 7.09 -1.77
N LYS A 149 -12.35 6.90 -1.60
CA LYS A 149 -12.95 6.19 -0.48
C LYS A 149 -13.84 5.04 -0.96
N LEU A 150 -13.86 3.99 -0.18
CA LEU A 150 -14.74 2.85 -0.37
C LEU A 150 -15.80 2.85 0.74
N PHE A 151 -17.05 2.65 0.36
CA PHE A 151 -18.18 2.59 1.29
C PHE A 151 -18.88 1.24 1.19
N ASP A 152 -19.28 0.69 2.31
CA ASP A 152 -20.14 -0.50 2.36
C ASP A 152 -21.61 -0.16 1.98
N ALA A 153 -22.45 -1.21 1.98
CA ALA A 153 -23.88 -1.07 1.67
C ALA A 153 -24.65 -0.18 2.67
N ASP A 154 -24.13 -0.01 3.89
CA ASP A 154 -24.68 0.86 4.93
C ASP A 154 -24.14 2.30 4.86
N GLY A 155 -23.27 2.59 3.90
CA GLY A 155 -22.63 3.89 3.72
C GLY A 155 -21.48 4.16 4.69
N ARG A 156 -20.96 3.13 5.38
CA ARG A 156 -19.80 3.25 6.26
C ARG A 156 -18.51 3.19 5.46
N GLU A 157 -17.57 4.07 5.78
CA GLU A 157 -16.25 4.07 5.14
C GLU A 157 -15.46 2.82 5.53
N LEU A 158 -15.03 2.06 4.52
CA LEU A 158 -14.12 0.93 4.68
C LEU A 158 -12.66 1.40 4.48
N PRO A 159 -11.72 0.87 5.28
CA PRO A 159 -10.30 1.21 5.11
C PRO A 159 -9.83 0.74 3.75
N LEU A 160 -9.18 1.65 3.00
CA LEU A 160 -8.64 1.41 1.67
C LEU A 160 -7.21 1.92 1.63
N THR A 161 -6.26 1.08 1.25
CA THR A 161 -4.89 1.53 1.02
C THR A 161 -4.80 2.24 -0.32
N ALA A 162 -3.79 3.10 -0.50
CA ALA A 162 -3.58 3.81 -1.76
C ALA A 162 -3.45 2.82 -2.94
N MET A 163 -2.79 1.68 -2.74
CA MET A 163 -2.64 0.65 -3.76
C MET A 163 -3.95 -0.09 -4.07
N GLU A 164 -4.76 -0.39 -3.07
CA GLU A 164 -6.08 -1.00 -3.30
C GLU A 164 -6.99 -0.06 -4.09
N PHE A 165 -6.92 1.25 -3.80
CA PHE A 165 -7.63 2.26 -4.58
C PHE A 165 -7.17 2.27 -6.03
N GLU A 166 -5.86 2.27 -6.30
CA GLU A 166 -5.32 2.25 -7.66
C GLU A 166 -5.76 1.00 -8.45
N LEU A 167 -5.77 -0.16 -7.81
CA LEU A 167 -6.30 -1.38 -8.45
C LEU A 167 -7.78 -1.23 -8.83
N LEU A 168 -8.61 -0.70 -7.93
CA LEU A 168 -10.02 -0.45 -8.21
C LEU A 168 -10.18 0.59 -9.33
N ARG A 169 -9.35 1.64 -9.35
CA ARG A 169 -9.34 2.65 -10.42
C ARG A 169 -9.03 2.02 -11.77
N VAL A 170 -7.96 1.21 -11.87
CA VAL A 170 -7.59 0.49 -13.09
C VAL A 170 -8.76 -0.36 -13.61
N PHE A 171 -9.43 -1.07 -12.73
CA PHE A 171 -10.59 -1.87 -13.10
C PHE A 171 -11.78 -1.02 -13.55
N THR A 172 -12.00 0.14 -12.92
CA THR A 172 -13.06 1.09 -13.34
C THR A 172 -12.81 1.63 -14.74
N GLU A 173 -11.55 1.89 -15.09
CA GLU A 173 -11.14 2.39 -16.40
C GLU A 173 -11.15 1.30 -17.49
N ASN A 174 -11.17 0.03 -17.10
CA ASN A 174 -11.16 -1.13 -18.00
C ASN A 174 -12.27 -2.14 -17.67
N PRO A 175 -13.55 -1.72 -17.66
CA PRO A 175 -14.65 -2.62 -17.33
C PRO A 175 -14.79 -3.71 -18.39
N ASP A 176 -15.19 -4.90 -17.96
CA ASP A 176 -15.46 -6.09 -18.80
C ASP A 176 -14.26 -6.55 -19.66
N ARG A 177 -13.07 -6.02 -19.37
CA ARG A 177 -11.82 -6.40 -20.01
C ARG A 177 -10.97 -7.25 -19.08
N ALA A 178 -10.53 -8.42 -19.58
CA ALA A 178 -9.56 -9.25 -18.86
C ALA A 178 -8.18 -8.60 -18.97
N LEU A 179 -7.57 -8.31 -17.81
CA LEU A 179 -6.22 -7.77 -17.69
C LEU A 179 -5.30 -8.83 -17.11
N ASN A 180 -4.13 -9.02 -17.71
CA ASN A 180 -3.11 -9.85 -17.10
C ASN A 180 -2.40 -9.09 -15.97
N ARG A 181 -1.58 -9.80 -15.17
CA ARG A 181 -0.91 -9.22 -13.99
C ARG A 181 0.01 -8.08 -14.37
N ASP A 182 0.75 -8.22 -15.46
CA ASP A 182 1.69 -7.18 -15.93
C ASP A 182 0.94 -5.93 -16.38
N GLN A 183 -0.18 -6.09 -17.09
CA GLN A 183 -1.04 -4.98 -17.49
C GLN A 183 -1.67 -4.26 -16.28
N ILE A 184 -2.13 -5.01 -15.27
CA ILE A 184 -2.67 -4.42 -14.04
C ILE A 184 -1.56 -3.62 -13.34
N MET A 185 -0.36 -4.17 -13.26
CA MET A 185 0.79 -3.50 -12.67
C MET A 185 1.16 -2.25 -13.44
N GLU A 186 1.29 -2.33 -14.75
CA GLU A 186 1.64 -1.19 -15.62
C GLU A 186 0.61 -0.06 -15.52
N LEU A 187 -0.68 -0.39 -15.54
CA LEU A 187 -1.76 0.59 -15.42
C LEU A 187 -1.89 1.20 -14.03
N ALA A 188 -1.60 0.43 -12.97
CA ALA A 188 -1.64 0.90 -11.60
C ALA A 188 -0.41 1.74 -11.21
N HIS A 189 0.72 1.61 -11.91
CA HIS A 189 2.01 2.10 -11.44
C HIS A 189 2.80 3.00 -12.37
N HIS A 190 2.31 3.42 -13.54
CA HIS A 190 3.08 4.31 -14.44
C HIS A 190 4.61 4.09 -14.39
N ARG A 191 5.11 3.00 -14.99
CA ARG A 191 6.48 2.77 -15.50
C ARG A 191 7.65 2.33 -14.59
N ASP A 192 7.55 2.19 -13.28
CA ASP A 192 8.77 1.92 -12.47
C ASP A 192 8.72 0.67 -11.57
N TRP A 193 8.13 -0.44 -12.01
CA TRP A 193 8.08 -1.66 -11.21
C TRP A 193 8.73 -2.87 -11.87
N ASP A 194 9.63 -3.52 -11.11
CA ASP A 194 10.27 -4.76 -11.49
C ASP A 194 9.32 -5.98 -11.46
N VAL A 195 9.55 -6.88 -12.40
CA VAL A 195 8.75 -8.03 -12.87
C VAL A 195 8.45 -9.12 -11.80
N TYR A 196 8.81 -8.95 -10.53
CA TYR A 196 8.72 -10.00 -9.52
C TYR A 196 7.54 -9.91 -8.54
N ASP A 197 6.58 -9.01 -8.74
CA ASP A 197 5.53 -8.84 -7.74
C ASP A 197 4.32 -9.76 -7.92
N ARG A 198 4.38 -10.95 -7.30
CA ARG A 198 3.22 -11.82 -7.07
C ARG A 198 2.17 -11.20 -6.13
N SER A 199 2.35 -9.95 -5.74
CA SER A 199 1.48 -9.25 -4.78
C SER A 199 0.10 -8.93 -5.35
N ILE A 200 -0.08 -8.91 -6.68
CA ILE A 200 -1.39 -8.64 -7.31
C ILE A 200 -2.45 -9.64 -6.84
N ASP A 201 -2.13 -10.94 -6.84
CA ASP A 201 -3.08 -11.98 -6.43
C ASP A 201 -3.55 -11.79 -4.98
N LEU A 202 -2.63 -11.41 -4.10
CA LEU A 202 -2.93 -11.14 -2.70
C LEU A 202 -3.76 -9.86 -2.52
N ARG A 203 -3.45 -8.82 -3.29
CA ARG A 203 -4.21 -7.57 -3.26
C ARG A 203 -5.63 -7.77 -3.79
N ILE A 204 -5.78 -8.54 -4.87
CA ILE A 204 -7.10 -8.95 -5.38
C ILE A 204 -7.85 -9.76 -4.34
N MET A 205 -7.21 -10.71 -3.67
CA MET A 205 -7.84 -11.49 -2.61
C MET A 205 -8.35 -10.60 -1.47
N ARG A 206 -7.60 -9.58 -1.06
CA ARG A 206 -8.03 -8.61 -0.03
C ARG A 206 -9.20 -7.74 -0.51
N LEU A 207 -9.09 -7.20 -1.72
CA LEU A 207 -10.18 -6.43 -2.29
C LEU A 207 -11.46 -7.26 -2.33
N ARG A 208 -11.40 -8.52 -2.75
CA ARG A 208 -12.55 -9.42 -2.73
C ARG A 208 -13.16 -9.59 -1.34
N ARG A 209 -12.33 -9.71 -0.29
CA ARG A 209 -12.83 -9.77 1.10
C ARG A 209 -13.60 -8.52 1.52
N LYS A 210 -13.32 -7.37 0.92
CA LYS A 210 -14.01 -6.10 1.20
C LYS A 210 -15.25 -5.90 0.35
N ILE A 211 -15.16 -6.21 -0.94
CA ILE A 211 -16.18 -5.82 -1.93
C ILE A 211 -17.13 -6.95 -2.34
N GLU A 212 -16.77 -8.21 -2.15
CA GLU A 212 -17.59 -9.34 -2.57
C GLU A 212 -18.46 -9.85 -1.42
N ARG A 213 -19.66 -10.30 -1.75
CA ARG A 213 -20.51 -11.01 -0.79
C ARG A 213 -19.89 -12.34 -0.34
N ASN A 214 -19.27 -13.05 -1.28
CA ASN A 214 -18.49 -14.25 -1.05
C ASN A 214 -17.16 -14.16 -1.81
N PRO A 215 -16.02 -13.97 -1.13
CA PRO A 215 -14.70 -13.84 -1.77
C PRO A 215 -14.27 -15.09 -2.58
N GLU A 216 -14.79 -16.27 -2.25
CA GLU A 216 -14.46 -17.52 -2.95
C GLU A 216 -15.22 -17.68 -4.28
N THR A 217 -16.36 -17.02 -4.40
CA THR A 217 -17.17 -16.97 -5.62
C THR A 217 -17.37 -15.52 -6.08
N PRO A 218 -16.30 -14.84 -6.49
CA PRO A 218 -16.34 -13.40 -6.76
C PRO A 218 -17.18 -13.07 -7.99
N GLU A 219 -18.03 -12.05 -7.87
CA GLU A 219 -18.91 -11.57 -8.93
C GLU A 219 -18.41 -10.27 -9.55
N ALA A 220 -17.79 -9.38 -8.77
CA ALA A 220 -17.29 -8.09 -9.24
C ALA A 220 -15.88 -8.21 -9.87
N ILE A 221 -14.92 -8.82 -9.17
CA ILE A 221 -13.58 -9.05 -9.74
C ILE A 221 -13.39 -10.54 -10.00
N LYS A 222 -13.62 -10.98 -11.23
CA LYS A 222 -13.52 -12.39 -11.63
C LYS A 222 -12.10 -12.78 -12.03
N THR A 223 -11.74 -14.05 -11.77
CA THR A 223 -10.52 -14.64 -12.31
C THR A 223 -10.80 -15.18 -13.70
N VAL A 224 -10.04 -14.73 -14.69
CA VAL A 224 -10.04 -15.27 -16.06
C VAL A 224 -8.86 -16.23 -16.17
N ARG A 225 -9.16 -17.54 -16.16
CA ARG A 225 -8.13 -18.59 -16.15
C ARG A 225 -7.16 -18.43 -17.33
N GLY A 226 -5.87 -18.52 -17.05
CA GLY A 226 -4.82 -18.38 -18.05
C GLY A 226 -4.56 -16.95 -18.51
N VAL A 227 -5.36 -15.95 -18.08
CA VAL A 227 -5.19 -14.54 -18.43
C VAL A 227 -4.86 -13.70 -17.21
N GLY A 228 -5.79 -13.56 -16.26
CA GLY A 228 -5.64 -12.66 -15.11
C GLY A 228 -6.98 -12.35 -14.44
N TYR A 229 -7.33 -11.07 -14.37
CA TYR A 229 -8.53 -10.60 -13.67
C TYR A 229 -9.37 -9.68 -14.53
N MET A 230 -10.67 -9.64 -14.27
CA MET A 230 -11.64 -8.82 -14.98
C MET A 230 -12.66 -8.25 -13.99
N TYR A 231 -12.88 -6.96 -14.04
CA TYR A 231 -14.00 -6.31 -13.35
C TYR A 231 -15.25 -6.45 -14.21
N VAL A 232 -16.30 -7.00 -13.66
CA VAL A 232 -17.62 -7.12 -14.29
C VAL A 232 -18.47 -5.94 -13.83
N LYS A 233 -18.75 -5.04 -14.77
CA LYS A 233 -19.60 -3.88 -14.49
C LYS A 233 -21.04 -4.33 -14.28
N SER A 234 -21.57 -4.10 -13.07
CA SER A 234 -22.97 -4.37 -12.71
C SER A 234 -23.88 -3.19 -13.01
#